data_ce89076722503870fbb34742fed31cfb
#
_entry.id   ce89076722503870fbb34742fed31cfb
#
_cell.length_a   1.000
_cell.length_b   1.000
_cell.length_c   1.000
_cell.angle_alpha   90.00
_cell.angle_beta   90.00
_cell.angle_gamma   90.00
#
_symmetry.space_group_name_H-M   'P 1'
#
loop_
_entity.id
_entity.type
_entity.pdbx_description
1 polymer ?
#
loop_
_entity_poly.entity_id
_entity_poly.type
_entity_poly.pdbx_seq_one_letter_code
_entity_poly.pdbx_strand_id
1 'polypeptide(L)'
;MKKSLIALTLAALPVAAMADVTLYGTIKAGVETSRSVFHQNGQVTEVTTATGIVDLGSKIGFKGQEDLGNGLKAIWQVEQKASIAGTDSGWGNRQSFIGLKGGFGKLRVGRLNSVLKDTGDINPWDSKSDYLGVNKIAEPEARLISVRYDSPEFAGLSGSVQYALNDNAGKYNSESYHAGFNYKNGGFFVQYGGAYKRHVRVDENVNIEKYQIHRLVSGYDNDALHASVAVQQQDAKLVEDNYSHNSQTEVAATLAYRFGNVTPRVSYAHGFKGSFDDADLSNDYDQVVVGAEYDFSKRTSALVSAGWLQEGKGENKFVSTAGGVGLRHKF
;
A
#
# COMPACT_ATOMS: atom_id res chain seq x y z
N MET A 1 -32.16 33.73 -18.13
CA MET A 1 -31.92 33.10 -19.42
C MET A 1 -30.42 32.76 -19.71
N LYS A 2 -29.51 32.72 -18.72
CA LYS A 2 -28.08 32.44 -18.97
C LYS A 2 -27.61 31.05 -18.45
N LYS A 3 -28.49 30.27 -17.83
CA LYS A 3 -28.13 28.92 -17.29
C LYS A 3 -28.40 27.77 -18.26
N SER A 4 -29.17 28.00 -19.33
CA SER A 4 -29.51 26.95 -20.30
C SER A 4 -28.50 26.80 -21.45
N LEU A 5 -27.60 27.78 -21.66
CA LEU A 5 -26.59 27.69 -22.71
C LEU A 5 -25.40 26.79 -22.35
N ILE A 6 -25.08 26.65 -21.05
CA ILE A 6 -23.95 25.83 -20.60
C ILE A 6 -24.29 24.31 -20.69
N ALA A 7 -25.56 23.97 -20.50
CA ALA A 7 -26.01 22.57 -20.62
C ALA A 7 -26.05 22.09 -22.09
N LEU A 8 -26.27 23.00 -23.06
CA LEU A 8 -26.33 22.63 -24.48
C LEU A 8 -24.93 22.49 -25.12
N THR A 9 -23.93 23.18 -24.60
CA THR A 9 -22.54 23.06 -25.09
C THR A 9 -21.84 21.77 -24.61
N LEU A 10 -22.26 21.18 -23.49
CA LEU A 10 -21.78 19.87 -23.07
C LEU A 10 -22.38 18.71 -23.89
N ALA A 11 -23.55 18.90 -24.51
CA ALA A 11 -24.21 17.88 -25.34
C ALA A 11 -23.73 17.87 -26.81
N ALA A 12 -22.96 18.86 -27.22
CA ALA A 12 -22.49 19.03 -28.61
C ALA A 12 -20.99 18.65 -28.80
N LEU A 13 -20.38 17.92 -27.85
CA LEU A 13 -19.06 17.35 -28.09
C LEU A 13 -19.19 16.25 -29.15
N PRO A 14 -18.40 16.29 -30.22
CA PRO A 14 -18.49 15.28 -31.27
C PRO A 14 -18.22 13.90 -30.70
N VAL A 15 -19.13 12.99 -30.94
CA VAL A 15 -19.08 11.55 -30.54
C VAL A 15 -17.86 10.81 -31.13
N ALA A 16 -17.02 11.49 -31.90
CA ALA A 16 -15.90 10.92 -32.67
C ALA A 16 -14.58 10.80 -31.87
N ALA A 17 -14.51 11.24 -30.63
CA ALA A 17 -13.32 11.09 -29.77
C ALA A 17 -13.73 10.73 -28.34
N MET A 18 -14.53 9.69 -28.19
CA MET A 18 -14.76 9.11 -26.86
C MET A 18 -13.50 8.35 -26.47
N ALA A 19 -12.52 9.07 -25.91
CA ALA A 19 -11.61 8.44 -24.96
C ALA A 19 -12.50 7.69 -23.96
N ASP A 20 -12.35 6.35 -23.86
CA ASP A 20 -13.14 5.54 -22.93
C ASP A 20 -12.86 6.01 -21.51
N VAL A 21 -13.66 6.95 -21.02
CA VAL A 21 -13.56 7.46 -19.66
C VAL A 21 -14.40 6.57 -18.75
N THR A 22 -13.75 5.93 -17.80
CA THR A 22 -14.39 5.12 -16.78
C THR A 22 -14.35 5.85 -15.45
N LEU A 23 -15.53 6.11 -14.87
CA LEU A 23 -15.68 6.42 -13.45
C LEU A 23 -15.63 5.10 -12.67
N TYR A 24 -14.85 5.07 -11.62
CA TYR A 24 -14.76 3.92 -10.72
C TYR A 24 -14.55 4.37 -9.29
N GLY A 25 -14.85 3.50 -8.34
CA GLY A 25 -14.64 3.82 -6.96
C GLY A 25 -14.88 2.66 -6.01
N THR A 26 -14.59 2.93 -4.74
CA THR A 26 -14.89 2.05 -3.64
C THR A 26 -15.20 2.91 -2.42
N ILE A 27 -16.33 2.68 -1.81
CA ILE A 27 -16.69 3.25 -0.50
C ILE A 27 -16.52 2.16 0.53
N LYS A 28 -15.74 2.43 1.58
CA LYS A 28 -15.46 1.50 2.67
C LYS A 28 -15.50 2.23 3.99
N ALA A 29 -16.31 1.75 4.91
CA ALA A 29 -16.38 2.28 6.25
C ALA A 29 -16.63 1.21 7.27
N GLY A 30 -16.27 1.50 8.50
CA GLY A 30 -16.45 0.59 9.61
C GLY A 30 -16.43 1.27 10.95
N VAL A 31 -16.64 0.46 11.96
CA VAL A 31 -16.39 0.80 13.37
C VAL A 31 -15.21 -0.05 13.80
N GLU A 32 -14.18 0.60 14.32
CA GLU A 32 -13.01 -0.06 14.91
C GLU A 32 -12.88 0.35 16.37
N THR A 33 -12.46 -0.61 17.20
CA THR A 33 -12.05 -0.38 18.59
C THR A 33 -10.62 -0.88 18.75
N SER A 34 -9.82 -0.13 19.50
CA SER A 34 -8.43 -0.50 19.79
C SER A 34 -8.07 -0.18 21.22
N ARG A 35 -7.15 -0.95 21.78
CA ARG A 35 -6.55 -0.75 23.08
C ARG A 35 -5.05 -0.96 23.00
N SER A 36 -4.28 0.01 23.49
CA SER A 36 -2.82 -0.03 23.53
C SER A 36 -2.30 0.16 24.94
N VAL A 37 -1.32 -0.66 25.32
CA VAL A 37 -0.75 -0.71 26.66
C VAL A 37 0.77 -0.76 26.59
N PHE A 38 1.44 0.12 27.33
CA PHE A 38 2.87 0.05 27.58
C PHE A 38 3.15 -0.65 28.90
N HIS A 39 4.10 -1.57 28.86
CA HIS A 39 4.74 -2.14 30.05
C HIS A 39 6.16 -1.60 30.10
N GLN A 40 6.54 -0.99 31.20
CA GLN A 40 7.88 -0.45 31.41
C GLN A 40 8.29 -0.62 32.87
N ASN A 41 9.38 -1.39 33.10
CA ASN A 41 9.94 -1.60 34.45
C ASN A 41 8.91 -2.07 35.49
N GLY A 42 8.02 -3.01 35.10
CA GLY A 42 6.96 -3.54 35.95
C GLY A 42 5.74 -2.63 36.12
N GLN A 43 5.75 -1.43 35.55
CA GLN A 43 4.59 -0.55 35.48
C GLN A 43 3.78 -0.78 34.20
N VAL A 44 2.46 -0.68 34.32
CA VAL A 44 1.53 -0.83 33.19
C VAL A 44 0.82 0.48 32.97
N THR A 45 1.00 1.07 31.80
CA THR A 45 0.31 2.31 31.41
C THR A 45 -0.57 2.04 30.19
N GLU A 46 -1.87 2.22 30.35
CA GLU A 46 -2.79 2.21 29.21
C GLU A 46 -2.66 3.53 28.47
N VAL A 47 -2.30 3.45 27.18
CA VAL A 47 -2.04 4.64 26.37
C VAL A 47 -3.31 5.12 25.70
N THR A 48 -4.12 4.19 25.19
CA THR A 48 -5.32 4.51 24.42
C THR A 48 -6.30 3.36 24.45
N THR A 49 -7.56 3.68 24.69
CA THR A 49 -8.71 2.87 24.27
C THR A 49 -9.62 3.77 23.46
N ALA A 50 -9.79 3.46 22.20
CA ALA A 50 -10.58 4.27 21.29
C ALA A 50 -11.54 3.40 20.48
N THR A 51 -12.77 3.88 20.34
CA THR A 51 -13.75 3.32 19.41
C THR A 51 -14.21 4.44 18.49
N GLY A 52 -14.20 4.20 17.20
CA GLY A 52 -14.55 5.22 16.25
C GLY A 52 -15.08 4.69 14.92
N ILE A 53 -15.77 5.56 14.21
CA ILE A 53 -16.09 5.34 12.81
C ILE A 53 -14.86 5.64 11.99
N VAL A 54 -14.44 4.69 11.15
CA VAL A 54 -13.24 4.78 10.33
C VAL A 54 -13.56 4.64 8.85
N ASP A 55 -12.83 5.39 8.03
CA ASP A 55 -12.77 5.17 6.60
C ASP A 55 -11.68 4.13 6.30
N LEU A 56 -12.08 2.99 5.77
CA LEU A 56 -11.19 1.86 5.46
C LEU A 56 -10.43 2.03 4.14
N GLY A 57 -10.34 3.25 3.61
CA GLY A 57 -9.62 3.59 2.40
C GLY A 57 -10.50 3.81 1.18
N SER A 58 -11.62 4.51 1.36
CA SER A 58 -12.53 4.92 0.29
C SER A 58 -11.83 5.77 -0.76
N LYS A 59 -12.24 5.58 -2.00
CA LYS A 59 -11.69 6.29 -3.15
C LYS A 59 -12.68 6.42 -4.29
N ILE A 60 -12.47 7.45 -5.08
CA ILE A 60 -13.13 7.68 -6.37
C ILE A 60 -12.07 8.02 -7.40
N GLY A 61 -12.26 7.63 -8.63
CA GLY A 61 -11.31 7.90 -9.70
C GLY A 61 -11.92 7.90 -11.08
N PHE A 62 -11.20 8.56 -11.96
CA PHE A 62 -11.44 8.56 -13.39
C PHE A 62 -10.21 7.99 -14.08
N LYS A 63 -10.39 7.17 -15.07
CA LYS A 63 -9.33 6.67 -15.94
C LYS A 63 -9.80 6.63 -17.37
N GLY A 64 -8.87 6.78 -18.30
CA GLY A 64 -9.19 6.74 -19.70
C GLY A 64 -8.00 6.31 -20.53
N GLN A 65 -8.28 6.01 -21.79
CA GLN A 65 -7.30 5.71 -22.80
C GLN A 65 -7.74 6.24 -24.15
N GLU A 66 -6.78 6.59 -24.99
CA GLU A 66 -6.96 7.02 -26.36
C GLU A 66 -6.05 6.20 -27.26
N ASP A 67 -6.58 5.66 -28.34
CA ASP A 67 -5.78 4.93 -29.34
C ASP A 67 -5.08 5.95 -30.25
N LEU A 68 -3.75 5.90 -30.28
CA LEU A 68 -2.90 6.78 -31.10
C LEU A 68 -2.50 6.12 -32.43
N GLY A 69 -3.01 4.93 -32.71
CA GLY A 69 -2.63 4.13 -33.87
C GLY A 69 -1.40 3.24 -33.65
N ASN A 70 -1.19 2.29 -34.56
CA ASN A 70 -0.05 1.35 -34.54
C ASN A 70 0.13 0.61 -33.21
N GLY A 71 -0.95 0.35 -32.44
CA GLY A 71 -0.92 -0.32 -31.15
C GLY A 71 -0.44 0.56 -29.99
N LEU A 72 -0.23 1.87 -30.23
CA LEU A 72 0.14 2.84 -29.21
C LEU A 72 -1.12 3.47 -28.63
N LYS A 73 -1.17 3.62 -27.30
CA LYS A 73 -2.27 4.25 -26.57
C LYS A 73 -1.74 5.29 -25.60
N ALA A 74 -2.38 6.45 -25.53
CA ALA A 74 -2.27 7.33 -24.39
C ALA A 74 -3.16 6.77 -23.27
N ILE A 75 -2.67 6.79 -22.03
CA ILE A 75 -3.40 6.32 -20.84
C ILE A 75 -3.31 7.37 -19.75
N TRP A 76 -4.36 7.52 -18.97
CA TRP A 76 -4.36 8.44 -17.84
C TRP A 76 -5.27 7.96 -16.72
N GLN A 77 -5.03 8.45 -15.52
CA GLN A 77 -5.83 8.20 -14.33
C GLN A 77 -5.71 9.38 -13.38
N VAL A 78 -6.81 9.71 -12.70
CA VAL A 78 -6.85 10.60 -11.55
C VAL A 78 -7.66 9.91 -10.46
N GLU A 79 -7.05 9.62 -9.32
CA GLU A 79 -7.68 8.95 -8.19
C GLU A 79 -7.58 9.82 -6.93
N GLN A 80 -8.68 9.95 -6.23
CA GLN A 80 -8.85 10.74 -5.03
C GLN A 80 -9.27 9.87 -3.86
N LYS A 81 -8.73 10.11 -2.67
CA LYS A 81 -9.29 9.60 -1.42
C LYS A 81 -10.66 10.24 -1.19
N ALA A 82 -11.68 9.43 -0.93
CA ALA A 82 -13.05 9.87 -0.70
C ALA A 82 -13.49 9.44 0.70
N SER A 83 -12.79 9.98 1.74
CA SER A 83 -13.03 9.60 3.12
C SER A 83 -14.45 9.92 3.56
N ILE A 84 -15.16 8.95 4.11
CA ILE A 84 -16.49 9.13 4.70
C ILE A 84 -16.44 9.47 6.19
N ALA A 85 -15.28 9.36 6.81
CA ALA A 85 -15.05 9.71 8.23
C ALA A 85 -14.37 11.08 8.40
N GLY A 86 -14.50 11.96 7.42
CA GLY A 86 -13.88 13.29 7.41
C GLY A 86 -13.06 13.54 6.14
N THR A 87 -12.77 14.80 5.85
CA THR A 87 -12.09 15.19 4.59
C THR A 87 -10.61 15.35 4.79
N ASP A 88 -9.82 14.73 3.90
CA ASP A 88 -8.46 15.16 3.61
C ASP A 88 -8.48 15.94 2.30
N SER A 89 -7.76 17.02 2.25
CA SER A 89 -7.76 17.96 1.14
C SER A 89 -7.06 17.45 -0.12
N GLY A 90 -7.46 18.01 -1.26
CA GLY A 90 -6.73 17.94 -2.52
C GLY A 90 -7.18 16.83 -3.47
N TRP A 91 -7.24 17.15 -4.77
CA TRP A 91 -7.47 16.21 -5.86
C TRP A 91 -6.17 15.50 -6.24
N GLY A 92 -6.28 14.23 -6.70
CA GLY A 92 -5.11 13.48 -7.16
C GLY A 92 -4.17 13.01 -6.05
N ASN A 93 -4.63 12.97 -4.80
CA ASN A 93 -3.81 12.54 -3.66
C ASN A 93 -3.54 11.02 -3.62
N ARG A 94 -4.17 10.26 -4.51
CA ARG A 94 -3.88 8.84 -4.74
C ARG A 94 -3.14 8.65 -6.07
N GLN A 95 -3.30 7.51 -6.74
CA GLN A 95 -2.59 7.24 -8.00
C GLN A 95 -3.15 8.11 -9.15
N SER A 96 -2.35 9.05 -9.64
CA SER A 96 -2.72 10.01 -10.66
C SER A 96 -1.57 10.21 -11.64
N PHE A 97 -1.79 9.90 -12.92
CA PHE A 97 -0.74 9.87 -13.93
C PHE A 97 -1.27 10.09 -15.35
N ILE A 98 -0.35 10.40 -16.25
CA ILE A 98 -0.47 10.24 -17.69
C ILE A 98 0.63 9.32 -18.19
N GLY A 99 0.42 8.62 -19.30
CA GLY A 99 1.42 7.71 -19.85
C GLY A 99 1.11 7.18 -21.23
N LEU A 100 2.03 6.37 -21.72
CA LEU A 100 1.93 5.65 -22.98
C LEU A 100 1.98 4.14 -22.74
N LYS A 101 1.17 3.40 -23.47
CA LYS A 101 1.13 1.94 -23.46
C LYS A 101 1.19 1.40 -24.88
N GLY A 102 1.97 0.37 -25.10
CA GLY A 102 2.10 -0.29 -26.40
C GLY A 102 2.73 -1.68 -26.29
N GLY A 103 3.19 -2.23 -27.39
CA GLY A 103 3.93 -3.50 -27.40
C GLY A 103 5.21 -3.48 -26.55
N PHE A 104 5.76 -2.31 -26.31
CA PHE A 104 6.92 -2.11 -25.44
C PHE A 104 6.59 -2.13 -23.92
N GLY A 105 5.33 -2.20 -23.52
CA GLY A 105 4.89 -2.11 -22.14
C GLY A 105 4.21 -0.77 -21.83
N LYS A 106 4.46 -0.20 -20.64
CA LYS A 106 3.85 1.05 -20.16
C LYS A 106 4.91 2.01 -19.61
N LEU A 107 4.88 3.25 -20.05
CA LEU A 107 5.64 4.36 -19.49
C LEU A 107 4.64 5.37 -18.87
N ARG A 108 4.80 5.68 -17.60
CA ARG A 108 3.88 6.55 -16.85
C ARG A 108 4.65 7.62 -16.07
N VAL A 109 4.07 8.81 -15.96
CA VAL A 109 4.60 9.92 -15.16
C VAL A 109 3.49 10.52 -14.31
N GLY A 110 3.79 10.84 -13.06
CA GLY A 110 2.86 11.41 -12.09
C GLY A 110 2.99 10.79 -10.70
N ARG A 111 1.93 10.85 -9.92
CA ARG A 111 1.85 10.20 -8.60
C ARG A 111 1.49 8.73 -8.78
N LEU A 112 2.48 7.86 -8.70
CA LEU A 112 2.37 6.43 -8.99
C LEU A 112 2.55 5.60 -7.72
N ASN A 113 1.92 4.43 -7.68
CA ASN A 113 2.30 3.43 -6.67
C ASN A 113 3.79 3.14 -6.77
N SER A 114 4.45 2.97 -5.63
CA SER A 114 5.82 2.44 -5.62
C SER A 114 5.84 0.98 -6.11
N VAL A 115 6.99 0.52 -6.60
CA VAL A 115 7.18 -0.89 -6.95
C VAL A 115 6.97 -1.78 -5.73
N LEU A 116 7.43 -1.33 -4.55
CA LEU A 116 7.21 -2.03 -3.28
C LEU A 116 5.73 -2.19 -2.93
N LYS A 117 4.91 -1.16 -3.20
CA LYS A 117 3.46 -1.28 -3.00
C LYS A 117 2.83 -2.35 -3.87
N ASP A 118 3.31 -2.50 -5.08
CA ASP A 118 2.81 -3.50 -6.03
C ASP A 118 3.31 -4.93 -5.69
N THR A 119 4.25 -5.09 -4.74
CA THR A 119 4.62 -6.38 -4.11
C THR A 119 3.84 -6.62 -2.82
N GLY A 120 2.54 -6.30 -2.83
CA GLY A 120 1.68 -6.25 -1.65
C GLY A 120 0.75 -7.43 -1.47
N ASP A 121 0.87 -8.50 -2.26
CA ASP A 121 -0.01 -9.68 -2.19
C ASP A 121 0.17 -10.51 -0.91
N ILE A 122 0.71 -9.92 0.15
CA ILE A 122 0.80 -10.46 1.50
C ILE A 122 -0.28 -9.90 2.43
N ASN A 123 -0.84 -8.73 2.13
CA ASN A 123 -1.79 -8.04 2.99
C ASN A 123 -3.19 -7.96 2.35
N PRO A 124 -4.08 -8.93 2.62
CA PRO A 124 -5.45 -8.95 2.07
C PRO A 124 -6.43 -8.09 2.87
N TRP A 125 -5.97 -7.35 3.88
CA TRP A 125 -6.81 -6.64 4.82
C TRP A 125 -7.24 -5.28 4.29
N ASP A 126 -8.51 -4.97 4.44
CA ASP A 126 -9.11 -3.68 4.07
C ASP A 126 -9.17 -2.69 5.25
N SER A 127 -8.53 -3.02 6.36
CA SER A 127 -8.46 -2.16 7.56
C SER A 127 -7.60 -0.95 7.32
N LYS A 128 -7.93 0.13 8.02
CA LYS A 128 -7.12 1.35 8.03
C LYS A 128 -6.31 1.49 9.32
N SER A 129 -6.72 0.79 10.37
CA SER A 129 -5.97 0.72 11.60
C SER A 129 -4.67 -0.06 11.37
N ASP A 130 -3.57 0.47 11.86
CA ASP A 130 -2.27 -0.18 11.80
C ASP A 130 -2.22 -1.52 12.54
N TYR A 131 -3.22 -1.79 13.37
CA TYR A 131 -3.33 -3.04 14.14
C TYR A 131 -4.16 -4.12 13.45
N LEU A 132 -5.00 -3.74 12.48
CA LEU A 132 -5.86 -4.66 11.75
C LEU A 132 -5.34 -5.05 10.36
N GLY A 133 -4.14 -4.65 10.01
CA GLY A 133 -3.41 -5.06 8.82
C GLY A 133 -2.04 -5.61 9.16
N VAL A 134 -1.36 -6.26 8.25
CA VAL A 134 0.04 -6.67 8.41
C VAL A 134 0.91 -5.41 8.34
N ASN A 135 1.27 -4.89 9.49
CA ASN A 135 1.63 -3.51 9.69
C ASN A 135 2.97 -3.11 9.06
N LYS A 136 4.07 -3.63 9.55
CA LYS A 136 5.39 -3.12 9.19
C LYS A 136 5.89 -3.63 7.84
N ILE A 137 5.50 -4.84 7.46
CA ILE A 137 5.88 -5.43 6.18
C ILE A 137 5.04 -4.93 5.00
N ALA A 138 3.91 -4.25 5.27
CA ALA A 138 2.94 -3.96 4.23
C ALA A 138 3.34 -2.80 3.30
N GLU A 139 3.71 -1.63 3.79
CA GLU A 139 3.83 -0.45 2.91
C GLU A 139 4.76 0.66 3.43
N PRO A 140 6.09 0.56 3.30
CA PRO A 140 6.98 1.66 3.71
C PRO A 140 6.81 2.92 2.86
N GLU A 141 6.37 2.80 1.59
CA GLU A 141 6.10 3.93 0.69
C GLU A 141 5.02 3.63 -0.32
N ALA A 142 3.85 4.16 -0.08
CA ALA A 142 2.70 3.83 -0.90
C ALA A 142 2.72 4.47 -2.30
N ARG A 143 3.11 5.75 -2.44
CA ARG A 143 3.04 6.48 -3.71
C ARG A 143 4.10 7.56 -3.81
N LEU A 144 4.64 7.74 -5.02
CA LEU A 144 5.74 8.64 -5.34
C LEU A 144 5.41 9.49 -6.57
N ILE A 145 5.83 10.75 -6.58
CA ILE A 145 5.93 11.54 -7.80
C ILE A 145 7.13 11.02 -8.59
N SER A 146 6.87 10.39 -9.73
CA SER A 146 7.87 9.57 -10.37
C SER A 146 7.61 9.33 -11.86
N VAL A 147 8.64 8.84 -12.54
CA VAL A 147 8.55 8.19 -13.84
C VAL A 147 8.70 6.69 -13.61
N ARG A 148 7.82 5.89 -14.21
CA ARG A 148 7.83 4.44 -14.08
C ARG A 148 7.62 3.76 -15.42
N TYR A 149 8.44 2.77 -15.69
CA TYR A 149 8.30 1.84 -16.80
C TYR A 149 7.92 0.45 -16.28
N ASP A 150 6.92 -0.16 -16.89
CA ASP A 150 6.54 -1.56 -16.68
C ASP A 150 6.67 -2.31 -18.00
N SER A 151 7.41 -3.42 -18.01
CA SER A 151 7.60 -4.25 -19.19
C SER A 151 6.29 -4.92 -19.63
N PRO A 152 6.19 -5.39 -20.87
CA PRO A 152 5.22 -6.42 -21.22
C PRO A 152 5.43 -7.66 -20.34
N GLU A 153 4.38 -8.47 -20.22
CA GLU A 153 4.49 -9.79 -19.64
C GLU A 153 4.97 -10.79 -20.71
N PHE A 154 5.95 -11.59 -20.36
CA PHE A 154 6.44 -12.70 -21.19
C PHE A 154 6.51 -13.98 -20.35
N ALA A 155 5.80 -15.02 -20.76
CA ALA A 155 5.72 -16.30 -20.05
C ALA A 155 5.44 -16.18 -18.55
N GLY A 156 4.55 -15.25 -18.15
CA GLY A 156 4.19 -14.97 -16.77
C GLY A 156 5.14 -14.01 -16.05
N LEU A 157 6.26 -13.62 -16.63
CA LEU A 157 7.25 -12.70 -16.05
C LEU A 157 7.05 -11.26 -16.56
N SER A 158 7.03 -10.30 -15.66
CA SER A 158 7.09 -8.87 -15.95
C SER A 158 8.01 -8.14 -14.99
N GLY A 159 8.58 -7.01 -15.42
CA GLY A 159 9.48 -6.19 -14.63
C GLY A 159 9.02 -4.73 -14.55
N SER A 160 9.47 -4.03 -13.52
CA SER A 160 9.19 -2.60 -13.34
C SER A 160 10.44 -1.87 -12.87
N VAL A 161 10.67 -0.67 -13.40
CA VAL A 161 11.67 0.28 -12.87
C VAL A 161 11.01 1.63 -12.67
N GLN A 162 11.38 2.33 -11.61
CA GLN A 162 10.79 3.60 -11.23
C GLN A 162 11.85 4.53 -10.64
N TYR A 163 11.83 5.77 -11.09
CA TYR A 163 12.64 6.85 -10.54
C TYR A 163 11.72 7.91 -9.97
N ALA A 164 11.86 8.17 -8.68
CA ALA A 164 11.11 9.21 -7.99
C ALA A 164 11.97 10.46 -7.86
N LEU A 165 11.43 11.54 -8.41
CA LEU A 165 11.99 12.88 -8.33
C LEU A 165 11.59 13.52 -7.01
N ASN A 166 12.49 14.29 -6.42
CA ASN A 166 12.10 15.15 -5.31
C ASN A 166 11.33 16.36 -5.86
N ASP A 167 10.05 16.41 -5.54
CA ASP A 167 9.13 17.45 -5.99
C ASP A 167 9.35 18.81 -5.30
N ASN A 168 10.15 18.86 -4.25
CA ASN A 168 10.37 20.05 -3.45
C ASN A 168 11.67 20.75 -3.83
N ALA A 169 11.64 21.56 -4.88
CA ALA A 169 12.74 22.47 -5.22
C ALA A 169 13.18 23.27 -3.97
N GLY A 170 14.41 23.01 -3.50
CA GLY A 170 15.02 23.70 -2.38
C GLY A 170 14.99 22.98 -1.02
N LYS A 171 14.36 21.80 -0.90
CA LYS A 171 14.40 20.98 0.30
C LYS A 171 15.02 19.62 -0.01
N TYR A 172 16.29 19.42 0.36
CA TYR A 172 17.02 18.15 0.36
C TYR A 172 16.66 17.16 -0.76
N ASN A 173 17.59 16.93 -1.67
CA ASN A 173 17.44 16.06 -2.84
C ASN A 173 17.38 14.59 -2.45
N SER A 174 16.25 14.11 -1.92
CA SER A 174 16.04 12.69 -1.74
C SER A 174 15.59 12.07 -3.07
N GLU A 175 16.53 11.48 -3.77
CA GLU A 175 16.23 10.66 -4.95
C GLU A 175 15.91 9.24 -4.52
N SER A 176 14.93 8.60 -5.17
CA SER A 176 14.69 7.18 -4.95
C SER A 176 14.56 6.41 -6.25
N TYR A 177 15.18 5.24 -6.27
CA TYR A 177 15.19 4.30 -7.36
C TYR A 177 14.50 3.02 -6.91
N HIS A 178 13.56 2.54 -7.70
CA HIS A 178 12.83 1.32 -7.41
C HIS A 178 12.92 0.37 -8.59
N ALA A 179 13.04 -0.92 -8.29
CA ALA A 179 12.98 -1.98 -9.28
C ALA A 179 12.26 -3.20 -8.71
N GLY A 180 11.65 -3.99 -9.58
CA GLY A 180 11.00 -5.22 -9.17
C GLY A 180 10.58 -6.07 -10.34
N PHE A 181 10.18 -7.29 -10.01
CA PHE A 181 9.56 -8.20 -10.96
C PHE A 181 8.36 -8.91 -10.34
N ASN A 182 7.51 -9.41 -11.22
CA ASN A 182 6.39 -10.27 -10.87
C ASN A 182 6.37 -11.45 -11.83
N TYR A 183 6.30 -12.66 -11.26
CA TYR A 183 6.12 -13.90 -12.01
C TYR A 183 4.85 -14.59 -11.54
N LYS A 184 4.00 -15.00 -12.50
CA LYS A 184 2.75 -15.76 -12.25
C LYS A 184 2.63 -16.92 -13.22
N ASN A 185 2.37 -18.12 -12.69
CA ASN A 185 2.12 -19.30 -13.51
C ASN A 185 1.29 -20.34 -12.72
N GLY A 186 0.14 -20.76 -13.29
CA GLY A 186 -0.69 -21.83 -12.70
C GLY A 186 -1.17 -21.57 -11.29
N GLY A 187 -1.43 -20.30 -10.91
CA GLY A 187 -1.77 -19.89 -9.56
C GLY A 187 -0.56 -19.56 -8.67
N PHE A 188 0.62 -20.08 -8.94
CA PHE A 188 1.85 -19.69 -8.23
C PHE A 188 2.29 -18.30 -8.65
N PHE A 189 2.79 -17.53 -7.67
CA PHE A 189 3.37 -16.22 -7.93
C PHE A 189 4.63 -15.99 -7.10
N VAL A 190 5.54 -15.19 -7.66
CA VAL A 190 6.71 -14.63 -6.98
C VAL A 190 6.79 -13.16 -7.35
N GLN A 191 6.90 -12.30 -6.34
CA GLN A 191 7.04 -10.85 -6.51
C GLN A 191 8.27 -10.38 -5.76
N TYR A 192 9.07 -9.56 -6.39
CA TYR A 192 10.17 -8.85 -5.75
C TYR A 192 10.01 -7.36 -5.97
N GLY A 193 10.26 -6.59 -4.93
CA GLY A 193 10.37 -5.14 -4.97
C GLY A 193 11.54 -4.66 -4.13
N GLY A 194 12.33 -3.77 -4.72
CA GLY A 194 13.43 -3.10 -4.03
C GLY A 194 13.36 -1.59 -4.22
N ALA A 195 13.80 -0.86 -3.20
CA ALA A 195 13.98 0.58 -3.26
C ALA A 195 15.34 0.97 -2.69
N TYR A 196 15.93 1.96 -3.31
CA TYR A 196 17.16 2.62 -2.87
C TYR A 196 16.95 4.12 -2.84
N LYS A 197 17.19 4.74 -1.69
CA LYS A 197 17.09 6.18 -1.50
C LYS A 197 18.40 6.77 -1.02
N ARG A 198 18.65 8.02 -1.38
CA ARG A 198 19.79 8.80 -0.90
C ARG A 198 19.30 10.10 -0.29
N HIS A 199 20.05 10.59 0.70
CA HIS A 199 19.86 11.91 1.30
C HIS A 199 18.43 12.16 1.81
N VAL A 200 17.88 11.21 2.58
CA VAL A 200 16.55 11.35 3.15
C VAL A 200 16.62 12.13 4.44
N ARG A 201 15.95 13.26 4.52
CA ARG A 201 15.77 13.98 5.77
C ARG A 201 14.52 13.47 6.48
N VAL A 202 14.67 12.95 7.68
CA VAL A 202 13.56 12.46 8.50
C VAL A 202 12.94 13.59 9.31
N ASP A 203 13.78 14.43 9.94
CA ASP A 203 13.39 15.64 10.65
C ASP A 203 14.51 16.69 10.63
N GLU A 204 14.45 17.73 11.47
CA GLU A 204 15.45 18.79 11.50
C GLU A 204 16.86 18.30 11.92
N ASN A 205 16.93 17.18 12.64
CA ASN A 205 18.15 16.67 13.25
C ASN A 205 18.59 15.32 12.70
N VAL A 206 17.71 14.56 12.03
CA VAL A 206 18.01 13.21 11.55
C VAL A 206 18.08 13.18 10.02
N ASN A 207 19.28 12.95 9.51
CA ASN A 207 19.55 12.76 8.09
C ASN A 207 19.97 11.32 7.82
N ILE A 208 19.32 10.67 6.86
CA ILE A 208 19.70 9.35 6.37
C ILE A 208 20.49 9.54 5.09
N GLU A 209 21.75 9.09 5.06
CA GLU A 209 22.58 9.12 3.87
C GLU A 209 22.06 8.14 2.82
N LYS A 210 21.67 6.94 3.27
CA LYS A 210 21.27 5.83 2.42
C LYS A 210 20.18 5.01 3.12
N TYR A 211 19.12 4.69 2.37
CA TYR A 211 18.08 3.77 2.80
C TYR A 211 17.83 2.74 1.71
N GLN A 212 17.80 1.48 2.09
CA GLN A 212 17.48 0.37 1.20
C GLN A 212 16.36 -0.46 1.81
N ILE A 213 15.50 -0.98 0.94
CA ILE A 213 14.48 -1.95 1.32
C ILE A 213 14.32 -2.95 0.20
N HIS A 214 14.24 -4.23 0.58
CA HIS A 214 14.03 -5.35 -0.31
C HIS A 214 12.89 -6.21 0.23
N ARG A 215 11.94 -6.54 -0.62
CA ARG A 215 10.83 -7.44 -0.29
C ARG A 215 10.71 -8.52 -1.34
N LEU A 216 10.59 -9.75 -0.87
CA LEU A 216 10.22 -10.91 -1.68
C LEU A 216 8.92 -11.48 -1.14
N VAL A 217 7.93 -11.68 -2.01
CA VAL A 217 6.67 -12.35 -1.70
C VAL A 217 6.52 -13.54 -2.63
N SER A 218 6.13 -14.68 -2.10
CA SER A 218 5.81 -15.86 -2.89
C SER A 218 4.54 -16.50 -2.37
N GLY A 219 3.77 -17.10 -3.24
CA GLY A 219 2.53 -17.73 -2.82
C GLY A 219 1.79 -18.44 -3.93
N TYR A 220 0.59 -18.83 -3.58
CA TYR A 220 -0.38 -19.45 -4.47
C TYR A 220 -1.72 -18.72 -4.35
N ASP A 221 -2.29 -18.37 -5.47
CA ASP A 221 -3.56 -17.64 -5.55
C ASP A 221 -4.42 -18.23 -6.68
N ASN A 222 -5.62 -18.65 -6.31
CA ASN A 222 -6.65 -19.08 -7.26
C ASN A 222 -8.01 -18.55 -6.77
N ASP A 223 -9.11 -18.98 -7.42
CA ASP A 223 -10.46 -18.51 -7.09
C ASP A 223 -10.89 -18.83 -5.64
N ALA A 224 -10.31 -19.85 -5.01
CA ALA A 224 -10.68 -20.30 -3.66
C ALA A 224 -9.59 -20.04 -2.62
N LEU A 225 -8.34 -20.33 -2.93
CA LEU A 225 -7.22 -20.29 -1.98
C LEU A 225 -6.27 -19.12 -2.29
N HIS A 226 -5.97 -18.32 -1.28
CA HIS A 226 -4.81 -17.42 -1.27
C HIS A 226 -3.90 -17.83 -0.11
N ALA A 227 -2.65 -18.17 -0.42
CA ALA A 227 -1.62 -18.46 0.56
C ALA A 227 -0.33 -17.76 0.15
N SER A 228 0.26 -16.95 1.01
CA SER A 228 1.47 -16.20 0.70
C SER A 228 2.41 -16.10 1.89
N VAL A 229 3.70 -16.00 1.59
CA VAL A 229 4.77 -15.69 2.54
C VAL A 229 5.59 -14.55 1.99
N ALA A 230 6.09 -13.70 2.88
CA ALA A 230 6.96 -12.58 2.53
C ALA A 230 8.14 -12.50 3.47
N VAL A 231 9.26 -12.02 2.93
CA VAL A 231 10.42 -11.56 3.68
C VAL A 231 10.75 -10.14 3.25
N GLN A 232 11.03 -9.28 4.21
CA GLN A 232 11.47 -7.92 3.97
C GLN A 232 12.71 -7.62 4.78
N GLN A 233 13.66 -6.93 4.16
CA GLN A 233 14.83 -6.39 4.82
C GLN A 233 14.91 -4.89 4.57
N GLN A 234 15.21 -4.15 5.62
CA GLN A 234 15.40 -2.70 5.60
C GLN A 234 16.78 -2.39 6.18
N ASP A 235 17.49 -1.47 5.53
CA ASP A 235 18.77 -0.95 5.97
C ASP A 235 18.79 0.57 5.83
N ALA A 236 19.18 1.27 6.88
CA ALA A 236 19.36 2.71 6.88
C ALA A 236 20.75 3.07 7.42
N LYS A 237 21.45 3.98 6.73
CA LYS A 237 22.70 4.57 7.18
C LYS A 237 22.45 6.04 7.52
N LEU A 238 22.64 6.39 8.78
CA LEU A 238 22.43 7.73 9.31
C LEU A 238 23.68 8.61 9.12
N VAL A 239 23.51 9.93 9.05
CA VAL A 239 24.60 10.88 8.82
C VAL A 239 25.19 11.41 10.15
N GLU A 240 24.50 11.23 11.29
CA GLU A 240 24.95 11.73 12.58
C GLU A 240 26.13 10.91 13.17
N ASP A 241 27.10 11.60 13.71
CA ASP A 241 28.25 11.18 14.53
C ASP A 241 28.73 9.72 14.35
N ASN A 242 29.45 9.44 13.27
CA ASN A 242 30.07 8.15 12.93
C ASN A 242 29.26 7.14 12.12
N TYR A 243 28.26 7.57 11.32
CA TYR A 243 27.57 6.69 10.37
C TYR A 243 26.83 5.51 11.00
N SER A 244 25.97 5.78 11.95
CA SER A 244 25.12 4.73 12.56
C SER A 244 24.33 3.93 11.52
N HIS A 245 24.36 2.62 11.65
CA HIS A 245 23.68 1.68 10.76
C HIS A 245 22.48 1.04 11.48
N ASN A 246 21.30 1.13 10.87
CA ASN A 246 20.08 0.50 11.37
C ASN A 246 19.59 -0.53 10.37
N SER A 247 19.40 -1.76 10.81
CA SER A 247 18.85 -2.83 9.98
C SER A 247 17.71 -3.55 10.68
N GLN A 248 16.76 -4.06 9.90
CA GLN A 248 15.68 -4.92 10.41
C GLN A 248 15.22 -5.90 9.34
N THR A 249 15.01 -7.17 9.74
CA THR A 249 14.41 -8.20 8.92
C THR A 249 13.02 -8.53 9.45
N GLU A 250 12.07 -8.73 8.54
CA GLU A 250 10.67 -9.00 8.85
C GLU A 250 10.17 -10.14 7.97
N VAL A 251 9.31 -11.00 8.51
CA VAL A 251 8.63 -12.06 7.78
C VAL A 251 7.14 -11.99 8.01
N ALA A 252 6.36 -12.42 7.02
CA ALA A 252 4.91 -12.55 7.18
C ALA A 252 4.37 -13.73 6.39
N ALA A 253 3.22 -14.24 6.84
CA ALA A 253 2.45 -15.26 6.14
C ALA A 253 0.97 -14.91 6.19
N THR A 254 0.26 -15.19 5.10
CA THR A 254 -1.18 -14.99 5.00
C THR A 254 -1.84 -16.22 4.38
N LEU A 255 -2.98 -16.59 4.93
CA LEU A 255 -3.84 -17.63 4.40
C LEU A 255 -5.29 -17.11 4.35
N ALA A 256 -5.94 -17.29 3.22
CA ALA A 256 -7.37 -17.04 3.05
C ALA A 256 -7.98 -18.15 2.19
N TYR A 257 -9.21 -18.56 2.51
CA TYR A 257 -9.92 -19.56 1.73
C TYR A 257 -11.39 -19.17 1.57
N ARG A 258 -11.90 -19.24 0.35
CA ARG A 258 -13.27 -18.90 0.01
C ARG A 258 -14.19 -20.10 0.11
N PHE A 259 -15.17 -20.02 1.00
CA PHE A 259 -16.28 -20.97 1.16
C PHE A 259 -17.59 -20.30 0.68
N GLY A 260 -17.87 -20.42 -0.60
CA GLY A 260 -19.04 -19.73 -1.18
C GLY A 260 -18.89 -18.20 -1.06
N ASN A 261 -19.75 -17.58 -0.26
CA ASN A 261 -19.74 -16.13 -0.02
C ASN A 261 -18.86 -15.70 1.17
N VAL A 262 -18.29 -16.62 1.93
CA VAL A 262 -17.45 -16.32 3.10
C VAL A 262 -16.00 -16.59 2.78
N THR A 263 -15.12 -15.66 3.11
CA THR A 263 -13.66 -15.78 2.98
C THR A 263 -13.00 -15.51 4.31
N PRO A 264 -12.82 -16.52 5.19
CA PRO A 264 -11.96 -16.40 6.38
C PRO A 264 -10.51 -16.15 5.97
N ARG A 265 -9.80 -15.39 6.83
CA ARG A 265 -8.42 -14.97 6.62
C ARG A 265 -7.65 -14.99 7.92
N VAL A 266 -6.38 -15.33 7.84
CA VAL A 266 -5.42 -15.18 8.94
C VAL A 266 -4.08 -14.70 8.39
N SER A 267 -3.46 -13.78 9.09
CA SER A 267 -2.09 -13.33 8.81
C SER A 267 -1.27 -13.34 10.09
N TYR A 268 -0.01 -13.68 9.95
CA TYR A 268 1.01 -13.55 10.98
C TYR A 268 2.19 -12.77 10.43
N ALA A 269 2.76 -11.88 11.24
CA ALA A 269 4.00 -11.20 10.93
C ALA A 269 4.93 -11.20 12.14
N HIS A 270 6.23 -11.35 11.89
CA HIS A 270 7.28 -11.28 12.87
C HIS A 270 8.39 -10.36 12.39
N GLY A 271 8.76 -9.38 13.20
CA GLY A 271 9.97 -8.58 13.04
C GLY A 271 11.06 -9.11 13.96
N PHE A 272 12.19 -9.49 13.39
CA PHE A 272 13.38 -9.84 14.17
C PHE A 272 13.93 -8.58 14.82
N LYS A 273 14.73 -8.74 15.85
CA LYS A 273 15.45 -7.63 16.46
C LYS A 273 16.23 -6.88 15.39
N GLY A 274 16.03 -5.58 15.34
CA GLY A 274 16.87 -4.72 14.54
C GLY A 274 18.24 -4.53 15.20
N SER A 275 19.20 -4.06 14.43
CA SER A 275 20.49 -3.64 14.96
C SER A 275 20.70 -2.14 14.73
N PHE A 276 21.38 -1.49 15.66
CA PHE A 276 21.88 -0.15 15.55
C PHE A 276 23.37 -0.16 15.94
N ASP A 277 24.26 0.09 14.97
CA ASP A 277 25.70 -0.04 15.14
C ASP A 277 26.14 -1.36 15.79
N ASP A 278 25.63 -2.49 15.24
CA ASP A 278 25.85 -3.85 15.71
C ASP A 278 25.28 -4.16 17.12
N ALA A 279 24.60 -3.20 17.76
CA ALA A 279 23.89 -3.45 19.01
C ALA A 279 22.43 -3.87 18.72
N ASP A 280 21.98 -4.94 19.36
CA ASP A 280 20.59 -5.40 19.23
C ASP A 280 19.61 -4.37 19.79
N LEU A 281 18.60 -4.04 18.99
CA LEU A 281 17.45 -3.22 19.42
C LEU A 281 16.37 -4.14 20.02
N SER A 282 15.65 -3.63 21.02
CA SER A 282 14.48 -4.32 21.59
C SER A 282 13.19 -3.96 20.81
N ASN A 283 13.24 -4.06 19.49
CA ASN A 283 12.16 -3.69 18.56
C ASN A 283 11.58 -4.90 17.80
N ASP A 284 11.88 -6.11 18.29
CA ASP A 284 11.26 -7.31 17.76
C ASP A 284 9.74 -7.25 18.01
N TYR A 285 8.96 -7.76 17.06
CA TYR A 285 7.52 -7.77 17.19
C TYR A 285 6.89 -9.06 16.67
N ASP A 286 5.72 -9.36 17.22
CA ASP A 286 4.80 -10.37 16.71
C ASP A 286 3.44 -9.75 16.46
N GLN A 287 2.82 -10.08 15.34
CA GLN A 287 1.48 -9.63 14.98
C GLN A 287 0.65 -10.79 14.44
N VAL A 288 -0.59 -10.88 14.91
CA VAL A 288 -1.62 -11.79 14.37
C VAL A 288 -2.83 -10.98 13.98
N VAL A 289 -3.38 -11.26 12.81
CA VAL A 289 -4.66 -10.70 12.36
C VAL A 289 -5.54 -11.84 11.86
N VAL A 290 -6.78 -11.88 12.35
CA VAL A 290 -7.79 -12.85 11.94
C VAL A 290 -9.07 -12.13 11.53
N GLY A 291 -9.83 -12.71 10.63
CA GLY A 291 -11.10 -12.14 10.22
C GLY A 291 -11.75 -12.87 9.07
N ALA A 292 -12.80 -12.27 8.54
CA ALA A 292 -13.52 -12.81 7.40
C ALA A 292 -14.17 -11.68 6.57
N GLU A 293 -14.38 -11.99 5.32
CA GLU A 293 -15.19 -11.22 4.38
C GLU A 293 -16.42 -12.02 4.00
N TYR A 294 -17.59 -11.37 3.97
CA TYR A 294 -18.84 -11.93 3.49
C TYR A 294 -19.33 -11.14 2.28
N ASP A 295 -19.40 -11.77 1.12
CA ASP A 295 -19.85 -11.18 -0.13
C ASP A 295 -21.38 -11.23 -0.25
N PHE A 296 -22.07 -10.11 -0.07
CA PHE A 296 -23.50 -9.98 -0.40
C PHE A 296 -23.73 -10.02 -1.91
N SER A 297 -22.76 -9.49 -2.66
CA SER A 297 -22.76 -9.45 -4.13
C SER A 297 -21.32 -9.28 -4.64
N LYS A 298 -21.13 -9.31 -5.98
CA LYS A 298 -19.83 -9.00 -6.61
C LYS A 298 -19.26 -7.62 -6.24
N ARG A 299 -20.09 -6.71 -5.72
CA ARG A 299 -19.72 -5.33 -5.44
C ARG A 299 -19.77 -4.96 -3.96
N THR A 300 -20.53 -5.71 -3.15
CA THR A 300 -20.80 -5.35 -1.75
C THR A 300 -20.39 -6.47 -0.82
N SER A 301 -19.55 -6.16 0.16
CA SER A 301 -19.08 -7.12 1.15
C SER A 301 -19.12 -6.51 2.56
N ALA A 302 -19.39 -7.35 3.56
CA ALA A 302 -19.12 -7.07 4.96
C ALA A 302 -17.73 -7.59 5.32
N LEU A 303 -17.08 -6.90 6.26
CA LEU A 303 -15.74 -7.19 6.74
C LEU A 303 -15.77 -7.29 8.26
N VAL A 304 -15.06 -8.26 8.81
CA VAL A 304 -14.79 -8.37 10.25
C VAL A 304 -13.35 -8.76 10.43
N SER A 305 -12.65 -8.11 11.36
CA SER A 305 -11.27 -8.45 11.70
C SER A 305 -10.96 -8.14 13.15
N ALA A 306 -9.98 -8.87 13.68
CA ALA A 306 -9.35 -8.63 14.98
C ALA A 306 -7.84 -8.79 14.83
N GLY A 307 -7.08 -7.91 15.46
CA GLY A 307 -5.64 -7.88 15.42
C GLY A 307 -5.02 -7.79 16.81
N TRP A 308 -3.87 -8.40 16.96
CA TRP A 308 -3.00 -8.30 18.11
C TRP A 308 -1.57 -8.03 17.63
N LEU A 309 -0.91 -7.10 18.28
CA LEU A 309 0.49 -6.73 18.05
C LEU A 309 1.20 -6.62 19.39
N GLN A 310 2.39 -7.20 19.50
CA GLN A 310 3.31 -6.96 20.60
C GLN A 310 4.67 -6.55 20.03
N GLU A 311 5.22 -5.44 20.51
CA GLU A 311 6.58 -4.98 20.24
C GLU A 311 7.40 -5.04 21.54
N GLY A 312 8.63 -5.54 21.48
CA GLY A 312 9.48 -5.77 22.63
C GLY A 312 9.06 -6.96 23.49
N LYS A 313 9.86 -7.28 24.52
CA LYS A 313 9.70 -8.46 25.37
C LYS A 313 9.91 -8.15 26.86
N GLY A 314 9.44 -9.07 27.70
CA GLY A 314 9.65 -9.00 29.15
C GLY A 314 8.91 -7.82 29.80
N GLU A 315 9.66 -7.06 30.60
CA GLU A 315 9.12 -5.91 31.37
C GLU A 315 8.96 -4.65 30.50
N ASN A 316 9.59 -4.58 29.33
CA ASN A 316 9.55 -3.46 28.42
C ASN A 316 8.91 -3.90 27.09
N LYS A 317 7.60 -3.72 26.96
CA LYS A 317 6.85 -4.09 25.76
C LYS A 317 5.65 -3.18 25.53
N PHE A 318 5.31 -3.04 24.27
CA PHE A 318 4.08 -2.41 23.82
C PHE A 318 3.14 -3.51 23.31
N VAL A 319 1.90 -3.52 23.80
CA VAL A 319 0.87 -4.46 23.34
C VAL A 319 -0.32 -3.69 22.83
N SER A 320 -0.76 -4.02 21.65
CA SER A 320 -1.96 -3.43 21.05
C SER A 320 -2.91 -4.50 20.54
N THR A 321 -4.19 -4.27 20.78
CA THR A 321 -5.28 -5.10 20.27
C THR A 321 -6.30 -4.22 19.58
N ALA A 322 -6.90 -4.72 18.52
CA ALA A 322 -7.95 -4.01 17.82
C ALA A 322 -8.98 -4.99 17.25
N GLY A 323 -10.20 -4.52 17.05
CA GLY A 323 -11.25 -5.25 16.38
C GLY A 323 -12.13 -4.30 15.59
N GLY A 324 -12.67 -4.75 14.47
CA GLY A 324 -13.49 -3.92 13.63
C GLY A 324 -14.48 -4.69 12.77
N VAL A 325 -15.54 -3.98 12.40
CA VAL A 325 -16.52 -4.43 11.41
C VAL A 325 -16.75 -3.32 10.39
N GLY A 326 -16.98 -3.68 9.16
CA GLY A 326 -17.14 -2.69 8.10
C GLY A 326 -17.95 -3.17 6.92
N LEU A 327 -18.26 -2.24 6.05
CA LEU A 327 -18.88 -2.48 4.74
C LEU A 327 -18.00 -1.91 3.64
N ARG A 328 -17.96 -2.62 2.52
CA ARG A 328 -17.32 -2.20 1.28
C ARG A 328 -18.31 -2.26 0.12
N HIS A 329 -18.35 -1.20 -0.67
CA HIS A 329 -19.10 -1.17 -1.94
C HIS A 329 -18.20 -0.67 -3.07
N LYS A 330 -18.14 -1.42 -4.18
CA LYS A 330 -17.40 -1.06 -5.41
C LYS A 330 -18.38 -0.63 -6.51
N PHE A 331 -18.04 0.39 -7.29
CA PHE A 331 -18.84 0.86 -8.42
C PHE A 331 -17.96 1.23 -9.62
#